data_befcd2e5881bafaa613a07608da2fa47
#
_entry.id   befcd2e5881bafaa613a07608da2fa47
#
_cell.length_a   1.000
_cell.length_b   1.000
_cell.length_c   1.000
_cell.angle_alpha   90.00
_cell.angle_beta   90.00
_cell.angle_gamma   90.00
#
_symmetry.space_group_name_H-M   'P 1'
#
loop_
_entity.id
_entity.type
_entity.pdbx_description
1 polymer ?
#
loop_
_entity_poly.entity_id
_entity_poly.type
_entity_poly.pdbx_seq_one_letter_code
_entity_poly.pdbx_strand_id
1 'polypeptide(L)'
;MTDINVGAITEALNNKVDLPTPSTPQDAVDYVVEKQDPTSANGYTWYRKYKSGWVEQGGTVTTPANAFKSVTLPIPMTPNRFFITNSSRQPIDDWSAVPTVKKGENGTKINVAIVPASGSGAWVSGTIDWQVSGYAA
;
A
#
# COMPACT_ATOMS: atom_id res chain seq x y z
N MET A 1 -55.01 17.52 25.21
CA MET A 1 -53.91 17.00 24.37
C MET A 1 -52.61 17.30 25.06
N THR A 2 -51.85 16.30 25.30
CA THR A 2 -50.55 16.46 25.96
C THR A 2 -49.53 16.98 24.96
N ASP A 3 -48.87 18.06 25.28
CA ASP A 3 -47.82 18.57 24.45
C ASP A 3 -46.68 17.56 24.34
N ILE A 4 -46.27 17.27 23.12
CA ILE A 4 -45.12 16.40 22.86
C ILE A 4 -43.84 17.15 23.18
N ASN A 5 -43.13 16.70 24.18
CA ASN A 5 -41.83 17.23 24.52
C ASN A 5 -40.76 16.57 23.61
N VAL A 6 -40.35 17.29 22.58
CA VAL A 6 -39.33 16.82 21.61
C VAL A 6 -38.00 16.50 22.28
N GLY A 7 -37.60 17.25 23.32
CA GLY A 7 -36.39 16.97 24.09
C GLY A 7 -36.44 15.62 24.82
N ALA A 8 -37.60 15.29 25.45
CA ALA A 8 -37.76 13.99 26.12
C ALA A 8 -37.79 12.81 25.13
N ILE A 9 -38.34 12.99 23.93
CA ILE A 9 -38.32 11.97 22.87
C ILE A 9 -36.89 11.74 22.35
N THR A 10 -36.12 12.79 22.13
CA THR A 10 -34.75 12.69 21.70
C THR A 10 -33.90 11.98 22.74
N GLU A 11 -34.06 12.29 24.01
CA GLU A 11 -33.36 11.63 25.11
C GLU A 11 -33.73 10.15 25.23
N ALA A 12 -35.02 9.83 25.11
CA ALA A 12 -35.50 8.45 25.13
C ALA A 12 -34.97 7.62 23.93
N LEU A 13 -34.87 8.22 22.75
CA LEU A 13 -34.29 7.59 21.58
C LEU A 13 -32.78 7.34 21.75
N ASN A 14 -32.04 8.29 22.28
CA ASN A 14 -30.62 8.15 22.55
C ASN A 14 -30.35 7.07 23.60
N ASN A 15 -31.21 6.89 24.57
CA ASN A 15 -31.08 5.85 25.59
C ASN A 15 -31.53 4.45 25.12
N LYS A 16 -32.41 4.37 24.12
CA LYS A 16 -32.89 3.09 23.57
C LYS A 16 -32.05 2.58 22.42
N VAL A 17 -31.48 3.46 21.65
CA VAL A 17 -30.52 3.12 20.61
C VAL A 17 -29.15 3.20 21.27
N ASP A 18 -28.66 2.06 21.76
CA ASP A 18 -27.33 1.94 22.30
C ASP A 18 -26.35 2.02 21.14
N LEU A 19 -26.26 3.21 20.54
CA LEU A 19 -25.25 3.52 19.56
C LEU A 19 -23.92 3.66 20.30
N PRO A 20 -22.89 2.94 19.86
CA PRO A 20 -21.54 3.15 20.39
C PRO A 20 -21.21 4.63 20.34
N THR A 21 -20.57 5.13 21.38
CA THR A 21 -20.08 6.51 21.38
C THR A 21 -19.27 6.80 20.12
N PRO A 22 -19.43 7.96 19.46
CA PRO A 22 -18.80 8.25 18.16
C PRO A 22 -17.28 8.12 18.13
N SER A 23 -16.60 8.17 19.27
CA SER A 23 -15.16 7.95 19.39
C SER A 23 -14.74 6.49 19.22
N THR A 24 -15.61 5.52 19.44
CA THR A 24 -15.26 4.09 19.44
C THR A 24 -15.31 3.46 18.05
N PRO A 25 -16.31 3.72 17.17
CA PRO A 25 -16.34 3.12 15.84
C PRO A 25 -15.28 3.66 14.87
N GLN A 26 -14.93 4.94 14.97
CA GLN A 26 -13.90 5.54 14.10
C GLN A 26 -12.50 5.08 14.45
N ASP A 27 -12.25 4.74 15.71
CA ASP A 27 -10.97 4.19 16.15
C ASP A 27 -10.88 2.68 15.89
N ALA A 28 -12.00 1.99 15.77
CA ALA A 28 -12.08 0.56 15.50
C ALA A 28 -12.06 0.21 14.01
N VAL A 29 -12.42 1.13 13.12
CA VAL A 29 -12.49 0.90 11.67
C VAL A 29 -11.46 1.77 10.95
N ASP A 30 -10.48 1.13 10.35
CA ASP A 30 -9.55 1.82 9.48
C ASP A 30 -10.19 2.05 8.09
N TYR A 31 -9.94 3.18 7.48
CA TYR A 31 -10.52 3.52 6.18
C TYR A 31 -9.53 4.34 5.34
N VAL A 32 -9.70 4.28 4.03
CA VAL A 32 -8.86 4.99 3.08
C VAL A 32 -9.15 6.49 3.15
N VAL A 33 -8.14 7.29 3.43
CA VAL A 33 -8.21 8.76 3.46
C VAL A 33 -7.62 9.41 2.22
N GLU A 34 -6.73 8.70 1.51
CA GLU A 34 -6.09 9.19 0.30
C GLU A 34 -5.75 8.01 -0.61
N LYS A 35 -5.95 8.18 -1.90
CA LYS A 35 -5.62 7.14 -2.89
C LYS A 35 -5.13 7.72 -4.20
N GLN A 36 -4.36 6.92 -4.92
CA GLN A 36 -4.01 7.11 -6.32
C GLN A 36 -4.30 5.82 -7.08
N ASP A 37 -5.01 5.92 -8.18
CA ASP A 37 -5.24 4.77 -9.06
C ASP A 37 -4.12 4.66 -10.11
N PRO A 38 -3.77 3.44 -10.56
CA PRO A 38 -2.72 3.24 -11.56
C PRO A 38 -3.18 3.72 -12.93
N THR A 39 -2.36 4.55 -13.57
CA THR A 39 -2.58 5.05 -14.94
C THR A 39 -1.26 5.04 -15.71
N SER A 40 -1.33 5.08 -17.04
CA SER A 40 -0.12 5.21 -17.87
C SER A 40 0.62 6.53 -17.59
N ALA A 41 -0.09 7.59 -17.24
CA ALA A 41 0.48 8.91 -16.96
C ALA A 41 1.33 8.90 -15.67
N ASN A 42 1.00 8.06 -14.67
CA ASN A 42 1.75 7.95 -13.41
C ASN A 42 2.68 6.72 -13.36
N GLY A 43 2.94 6.07 -14.52
CA GLY A 43 3.78 4.87 -14.60
C GLY A 43 3.16 3.65 -13.90
N TYR A 44 1.84 3.57 -13.88
CA TYR A 44 1.06 2.52 -13.23
C TYR A 44 1.32 2.41 -11.73
N THR A 45 1.78 3.47 -11.08
CA THR A 45 1.89 3.53 -9.63
C THR A 45 0.55 3.80 -9.00
N TRP A 46 0.31 3.17 -7.87
CA TRP A 46 -0.91 3.33 -7.10
C TRP A 46 -0.62 3.30 -5.61
N TYR A 47 -1.50 3.90 -4.82
CA TYR A 47 -1.47 3.76 -3.38
C TYR A 47 -2.85 3.90 -2.73
N ARG A 48 -2.97 3.36 -1.55
CA ARG A 48 -4.05 3.61 -0.59
C ARG A 48 -3.44 3.92 0.76
N LYS A 49 -3.76 5.09 1.27
CA LYS A 49 -3.35 5.53 2.60
C LYS A 49 -4.55 5.49 3.52
N TYR A 50 -4.38 4.84 4.64
CA TYR A 50 -5.42 4.64 5.62
C TYR A 50 -5.31 5.66 6.77
N LYS A 51 -6.41 5.86 7.48
CA LYS A 51 -6.48 6.78 8.63
C LYS A 51 -5.45 6.45 9.71
N SER A 52 -5.17 5.19 9.94
CA SER A 52 -4.15 4.69 10.85
C SER A 52 -2.71 5.07 10.48
N GLY A 53 -2.49 5.58 9.27
CA GLY A 53 -1.15 5.76 8.67
C GLY A 53 -0.63 4.52 7.95
N TRP A 54 -1.39 3.44 7.89
CA TRP A 54 -1.08 2.29 7.05
C TRP A 54 -1.15 2.69 5.57
N VAL A 55 -0.23 2.19 4.78
CA VAL A 55 -0.16 2.42 3.33
C VAL A 55 0.03 1.10 2.61
N GLU A 56 -0.74 0.91 1.56
CA GLU A 56 -0.51 -0.08 0.52
C GLU A 56 -0.17 0.66 -0.75
N GLN A 57 0.91 0.29 -1.40
CA GLN A 57 1.32 0.94 -2.65
C GLN A 57 2.08 -0.02 -3.54
N GLY A 58 2.03 0.24 -4.84
CA GLY A 58 2.64 -0.62 -5.82
C GLY A 58 2.78 0.05 -7.18
N GLY A 59 3.25 -0.72 -8.13
CA GLY A 59 3.41 -0.27 -9.49
C GLY A 59 4.10 -1.28 -10.36
N THR A 60 4.34 -0.87 -11.59
CA THR A 60 5.03 -1.65 -12.60
C THR A 60 6.31 -0.91 -13.01
N VAL A 61 7.41 -1.63 -13.12
CA VAL A 61 8.69 -1.04 -13.49
C VAL A 61 9.45 -1.95 -14.44
N THR A 62 10.10 -1.36 -15.42
CA THR A 62 11.04 -2.07 -16.29
C THR A 62 12.46 -1.95 -15.70
N THR A 63 13.09 -3.09 -15.48
CA THR A 63 14.44 -3.18 -14.91
C THR A 63 15.48 -3.33 -16.01
N PRO A 64 16.67 -2.72 -15.85
CA PRO A 64 17.80 -2.96 -16.75
C PRO A 64 18.44 -4.33 -16.51
N ALA A 65 19.18 -4.81 -17.49
CA ALA A 65 20.07 -5.95 -17.29
C ALA A 65 21.24 -5.57 -16.36
N ASN A 66 21.66 -6.52 -15.53
CA ASN A 66 22.86 -6.42 -14.68
C ASN A 66 22.89 -5.25 -13.67
N ALA A 67 21.74 -4.66 -13.36
CA ALA A 67 21.64 -3.58 -12.37
C ALA A 67 20.30 -3.56 -11.67
N PHE A 68 20.27 -2.99 -10.47
CA PHE A 68 19.02 -2.63 -9.82
C PHE A 68 18.44 -1.35 -10.41
N LYS A 69 17.14 -1.33 -10.57
CA LYS A 69 16.37 -0.11 -10.82
C LYS A 69 15.88 0.46 -9.50
N SER A 70 16.23 1.68 -9.20
CA SER A 70 15.68 2.40 -8.05
C SER A 70 14.30 2.95 -8.38
N VAL A 71 13.34 2.66 -7.54
CA VAL A 71 11.94 3.10 -7.66
C VAL A 71 11.60 3.97 -6.46
N THR A 72 11.21 5.20 -6.70
CA THR A 72 10.73 6.10 -5.66
C THR A 72 9.32 5.70 -5.28
N LEU A 73 9.07 5.50 -3.99
CA LEU A 73 7.75 5.17 -3.48
C LEU A 73 6.82 6.39 -3.56
N PRO A 74 5.57 6.25 -4.04
CA PRO A 74 4.60 7.35 -4.05
C PRO A 74 4.41 7.98 -2.68
N ILE A 75 4.34 7.16 -1.65
CA ILE A 75 4.26 7.59 -0.24
C ILE A 75 5.51 7.11 0.49
N PRO A 76 6.32 8.01 1.06
CA PRO A 76 7.44 7.63 1.91
C PRO A 76 6.98 6.78 3.10
N MET A 77 7.75 5.75 3.43
CA MET A 77 7.44 4.78 4.48
C MET A 77 8.38 4.94 5.67
N THR A 78 7.92 4.60 6.85
CA THR A 78 8.79 4.49 8.03
C THR A 78 9.76 3.32 7.82
N PRO A 79 11.09 3.52 7.88
CA PRO A 79 12.08 2.57 7.38
C PRO A 79 11.93 1.13 7.86
N ASN A 80 11.69 0.91 9.12
CA ASN A 80 11.59 -0.45 9.68
C ASN A 80 10.14 -0.94 9.86
N ARG A 81 9.16 -0.18 9.36
CA ARG A 81 7.74 -0.47 9.52
C ARG A 81 7.01 -0.65 8.20
N PHE A 82 7.71 -1.07 7.16
CA PHE A 82 7.10 -1.50 5.90
C PHE A 82 7.72 -2.79 5.41
N PHE A 83 6.98 -3.50 4.58
CA PHE A 83 7.35 -4.81 4.07
C PHE A 83 7.08 -4.88 2.58
N ILE A 84 7.89 -5.68 1.90
CA ILE A 84 7.65 -6.04 0.50
C ILE A 84 6.65 -7.18 0.54
N THR A 85 5.45 -6.94 0.02
CA THR A 85 4.33 -7.88 0.12
C THR A 85 4.12 -8.71 -1.14
N ASN A 86 4.55 -8.19 -2.28
CA ASN A 86 4.48 -8.91 -3.55
C ASN A 86 5.52 -8.40 -4.54
N SER A 87 6.03 -9.32 -5.35
CA SER A 87 6.77 -9.01 -6.57
C SER A 87 6.57 -10.10 -7.59
N SER A 88 6.28 -9.75 -8.82
CA SER A 88 6.11 -10.69 -9.92
C SER A 88 6.73 -10.16 -11.20
N ARG A 89 7.18 -11.07 -12.04
CA ARG A 89 7.76 -10.77 -13.35
C ARG A 89 6.73 -10.99 -14.46
N GLN A 90 6.77 -10.16 -15.48
CA GLN A 90 5.95 -10.26 -16.68
C GLN A 90 6.81 -10.13 -17.95
N PRO A 91 6.62 -10.98 -18.97
CA PRO A 91 5.98 -12.28 -18.93
C PRO A 91 6.82 -13.33 -18.20
N ILE A 92 6.20 -14.43 -17.81
CA ILE A 92 6.86 -15.53 -17.09
C ILE A 92 7.25 -16.60 -18.11
N ASP A 93 8.25 -16.32 -18.92
CA ASP A 93 8.72 -17.29 -19.92
C ASP A 93 10.01 -18.02 -19.50
N ASP A 94 10.66 -17.56 -18.44
CA ASP A 94 11.95 -18.07 -18.01
C ASP A 94 11.96 -18.28 -16.49
N TRP A 95 11.99 -19.53 -16.07
CA TRP A 95 12.04 -19.93 -14.66
C TRP A 95 13.45 -19.79 -14.04
N SER A 96 14.45 -19.48 -14.84
CA SER A 96 15.85 -19.32 -14.37
C SER A 96 16.12 -17.98 -13.71
N ALA A 97 15.21 -17.03 -13.82
CA ALA A 97 15.37 -15.69 -13.27
C ALA A 97 14.17 -15.25 -12.45
N VAL A 98 14.42 -14.63 -11.32
CA VAL A 98 13.40 -14.24 -10.34
C VAL A 98 13.41 -12.74 -10.06
N PRO A 99 12.23 -12.12 -9.83
CA PRO A 99 12.18 -10.74 -9.40
C PRO A 99 12.75 -10.63 -7.97
N THR A 100 13.60 -9.65 -7.79
CA THR A 100 14.19 -9.33 -6.49
C THR A 100 13.89 -7.88 -6.14
N VAL A 101 13.29 -7.68 -4.97
CA VAL A 101 13.00 -6.35 -4.46
C VAL A 101 13.68 -6.17 -3.11
N LYS A 102 14.40 -5.08 -2.96
CA LYS A 102 15.07 -4.71 -1.70
C LYS A 102 14.58 -3.35 -1.22
N LYS A 103 14.52 -3.18 0.08
CA LYS A 103 14.32 -1.85 0.66
C LYS A 103 15.50 -0.95 0.27
N GLY A 104 15.19 0.24 -0.17
CA GLY A 104 16.16 1.27 -0.47
C GLY A 104 16.31 2.29 0.67
N GLU A 105 16.86 3.43 0.34
CA GLU A 105 17.20 4.47 1.32
C GLU A 105 16.00 4.97 2.12
N ASN A 106 16.13 4.89 3.44
CA ASN A 106 15.27 5.59 4.42
C ASN A 106 13.74 5.48 4.18
N GLY A 107 13.28 4.37 3.60
CA GLY A 107 11.85 4.18 3.35
C GLY A 107 11.29 4.98 2.18
N THR A 108 12.13 5.68 1.41
CA THR A 108 11.67 6.48 0.26
C THR A 108 11.75 5.75 -1.07
N LYS A 109 12.52 4.66 -1.12
CA LYS A 109 12.79 3.91 -2.34
C LYS A 109 12.81 2.40 -2.10
N ILE A 110 12.58 1.67 -3.18
CA ILE A 110 12.92 0.25 -3.31
C ILE A 110 13.87 0.07 -4.49
N ASN A 111 14.67 -0.98 -4.46
CA ASN A 111 15.56 -1.36 -5.56
C ASN A 111 15.07 -2.69 -6.13
N VAL A 112 14.89 -2.73 -7.43
CA VAL A 112 14.24 -3.83 -8.14
C VAL A 112 15.13 -4.37 -9.23
N ALA A 113 15.25 -5.69 -9.34
CA ALA A 113 16.02 -6.37 -10.39
C ALA A 113 15.44 -7.74 -10.70
N ILE A 114 15.81 -8.30 -11.83
CA ILE A 114 15.55 -9.70 -12.17
C ILE A 114 16.89 -10.43 -12.15
N VAL A 115 17.06 -11.33 -11.20
CA VAL A 115 18.33 -12.02 -10.96
C VAL A 115 18.22 -13.52 -11.26
N PRO A 116 19.31 -14.19 -11.62
CA PRO A 116 19.30 -15.65 -11.80
C PRO A 116 18.88 -16.38 -10.52
N ALA A 117 18.01 -17.36 -10.64
CA ALA A 117 17.58 -18.19 -9.50
C ALA A 117 18.75 -18.97 -8.87
N SER A 118 19.74 -19.32 -9.66
CA SER A 118 20.96 -20.00 -9.20
C SER A 118 21.95 -19.09 -8.44
N GLY A 119 21.70 -17.78 -8.42
CA GLY A 119 22.64 -16.81 -7.85
C GLY A 119 23.90 -16.55 -8.71
N SER A 120 24.04 -17.22 -9.85
CA SER A 120 25.14 -17.03 -10.80
C SER A 120 24.60 -16.83 -12.21
N GLY A 121 25.32 -16.06 -13.03
CA GLY A 121 24.92 -15.71 -14.38
C GLY A 121 24.50 -14.25 -14.53
N ALA A 122 24.16 -13.86 -15.76
CA ALA A 122 23.75 -12.50 -16.08
C ALA A 122 22.33 -12.20 -15.56
N TRP A 123 22.16 -11.02 -15.01
CA TRP A 123 20.83 -10.49 -14.70
C TRP A 123 20.13 -10.07 -15.98
N VAL A 124 18.82 -10.27 -16.04
CA VAL A 124 18.03 -9.96 -17.23
C VAL A 124 17.21 -8.68 -17.05
N SER A 125 16.92 -8.03 -18.16
CA SER A 125 15.95 -6.93 -18.18
C SER A 125 14.53 -7.50 -18.24
N GLY A 126 13.57 -6.75 -17.76
CA GLY A 126 12.16 -7.14 -17.84
C GLY A 126 11.27 -6.24 -17.02
N THR A 127 9.99 -6.57 -17.01
CA THR A 127 8.97 -5.82 -16.28
C THR A 127 8.62 -6.55 -14.99
N ILE A 128 8.56 -5.80 -13.91
CA ILE A 128 8.20 -6.30 -12.58
C ILE A 128 7.01 -5.51 -12.05
N ASP A 129 6.01 -6.23 -11.55
CA ASP A 129 5.00 -5.68 -10.67
C ASP A 129 5.48 -5.80 -9.23
N TRP A 130 5.40 -4.72 -8.48
CA TRP A 130 5.84 -4.67 -7.10
C TRP A 130 4.76 -4.12 -6.18
N GLN A 131 4.76 -4.55 -4.93
CA GLN A 131 3.90 -4.02 -3.89
C GLN A 131 4.61 -4.00 -2.55
N VAL A 132 4.41 -2.91 -1.81
CA VAL A 132 4.86 -2.75 -0.44
C VAL A 132 3.71 -2.27 0.44
N SER A 133 3.75 -2.65 1.71
CA SER A 133 2.76 -2.24 2.70
C SER A 133 3.44 -1.93 4.02
N GLY A 134 2.90 -0.98 4.76
CA GLY A 134 3.43 -0.58 6.06
C GLY A 134 2.94 0.78 6.50
N TYR A 135 3.69 1.43 7.36
CA TYR A 135 3.31 2.74 7.89
C TYR A 135 4.03 3.87 7.15
N ALA A 136 3.28 4.91 6.83
CA ALA A 136 3.82 6.15 6.28
C ALA A 136 4.85 6.79 7.23
N ALA A 137 5.82 7.44 6.63
CA ALA A 137 6.79 8.23 7.38
C ALA A 137 6.14 9.43 8.05
#